data_ed79512efc30ad21df992a978f213a95
#
_entry.id   ed79512efc30ad21df992a978f213a95
#
_cell.length_a   1.000
_cell.length_b   1.000
_cell.length_c   1.000
_cell.angle_alpha   90.00
_cell.angle_beta   90.00
_cell.angle_gamma   90.00
#
_symmetry.space_group_name_H-M   'P 1'
#
loop_
_entity.id
_entity.type
_entity.pdbx_description
1 polymer ?
#
loop_
_entity_poly.entity_id
_entity_poly.type
_entity_poly.pdbx_seq_one_letter_code
_entity_poly.pdbx_strand_id
1 'polypeptide(L)'
;MNNELEGRYKEMWENARSRFINGACSIDDSIDSNEDLRRGITLLARPNQEIKNSISSFQQELKKIEPNQYYQPSDDLHLTVLSIISCYAGFQLTQINSEDYERVVSECLSKPMEIKFEGITASPSGILVQGFPEGDGLKKLRNELRKRFKSSQFQHSIDSRYKINTAHLTVMRFRKRIADFGEFVRLLDEFRNFSFGRMKVDQLDLVFNDWYQRTDVVKKLATFELG
;
A
#
# COMPACT_ATOMS: atom_id res chain seq x y z
N MET A 1 -13.91 2.60 15.80
CA MET A 1 -12.73 2.76 14.91
C MET A 1 -12.88 2.00 13.59
N ASN A 2 -13.40 0.77 13.59
CA ASN A 2 -13.69 0.06 12.32
C ASN A 2 -14.72 0.79 11.44
N ASN A 3 -15.78 1.37 12.04
CA ASN A 3 -16.83 2.08 11.27
C ASN A 3 -16.30 3.25 10.41
N GLU A 4 -15.29 4.00 10.90
CA GLU A 4 -14.68 5.09 10.11
C GLU A 4 -13.91 4.54 8.91
N LEU A 5 -13.16 3.45 9.11
CA LEU A 5 -12.35 2.82 8.07
C LEU A 5 -13.24 2.07 7.05
N GLU A 6 -14.27 1.39 7.52
CA GLU A 6 -15.30 0.76 6.67
C GLU A 6 -16.01 1.79 5.78
N GLY A 7 -16.43 2.92 6.38
CA GLY A 7 -17.05 4.02 5.63
C GLY A 7 -16.12 4.56 4.55
N ARG A 8 -14.82 4.70 4.84
CA ARG A 8 -13.85 5.16 3.87
C ARG A 8 -13.61 4.15 2.74
N TYR A 9 -13.49 2.86 3.04
CA TYR A 9 -13.37 1.83 2.01
C TYR A 9 -14.62 1.73 1.14
N LYS A 10 -15.80 1.91 1.74
CA LYS A 10 -17.07 1.98 1.01
C LYS A 10 -17.09 3.16 0.05
N GLU A 11 -16.72 4.35 0.52
CA GLU A 11 -16.62 5.55 -0.33
C GLU A 11 -15.64 5.34 -1.50
N MET A 12 -14.45 4.77 -1.22
CA MET A 12 -13.47 4.45 -2.26
C MET A 12 -14.06 3.50 -3.31
N TRP A 13 -14.77 2.46 -2.87
CA TRP A 13 -15.41 1.51 -3.76
C TRP A 13 -16.50 2.15 -4.61
N GLU A 14 -17.41 2.89 -4.02
CA GLU A 14 -18.51 3.55 -4.72
C GLU A 14 -17.99 4.52 -5.81
N ASN A 15 -16.96 5.30 -5.46
CA ASN A 15 -16.32 6.21 -6.40
C ASN A 15 -15.63 5.47 -7.57
N ALA A 16 -14.89 4.39 -7.28
CA ALA A 16 -14.24 3.60 -8.32
C ALA A 16 -15.26 2.84 -9.19
N ARG A 17 -16.24 2.20 -8.56
CA ARG A 17 -17.29 1.45 -9.24
C ARG A 17 -18.10 2.33 -10.20
N SER A 18 -18.47 3.55 -9.77
CA SER A 18 -19.13 4.52 -10.65
C SER A 18 -18.28 4.83 -11.88
N ARG A 19 -16.97 4.99 -11.72
CA ARG A 19 -16.07 5.21 -12.86
C ARG A 19 -15.99 3.98 -13.77
N PHE A 20 -15.89 2.77 -13.21
CA PHE A 20 -15.84 1.53 -13.98
C PHE A 20 -17.11 1.32 -14.81
N ILE A 21 -18.31 1.54 -14.24
CA ILE A 21 -19.58 1.47 -14.96
C ILE A 21 -19.61 2.45 -16.15
N ASN A 22 -18.96 3.61 -16.01
CA ASN A 22 -18.81 4.59 -17.09
C ASN A 22 -17.62 4.31 -18.02
N GLY A 23 -17.00 3.13 -17.94
CA GLY A 23 -15.90 2.71 -18.80
C GLY A 23 -14.58 3.45 -18.54
N ALA A 24 -14.38 3.97 -17.32
CA ALA A 24 -13.20 4.79 -16.98
C ALA A 24 -12.36 4.19 -15.84
N CYS A 25 -11.06 4.10 -16.08
CA CYS A 25 -10.02 3.85 -15.08
C CYS A 25 -8.81 4.76 -15.37
N SER A 26 -7.96 4.98 -14.37
CA SER A 26 -6.73 5.75 -14.56
C SER A 26 -5.58 4.79 -14.84
N ILE A 27 -5.10 4.78 -16.07
CA ILE A 27 -3.94 3.99 -16.49
C ILE A 27 -2.67 4.62 -15.91
N ASP A 28 -1.78 3.78 -15.41
CA ASP A 28 -0.47 4.19 -14.92
C ASP A 28 0.58 3.95 -16.01
N ASP A 29 0.81 4.96 -16.85
CA ASP A 29 1.71 4.90 -18.00
C ASP A 29 3.19 4.71 -17.60
N SER A 30 3.51 4.93 -16.32
CA SER A 30 4.88 4.77 -15.80
C SER A 30 5.23 3.33 -15.41
N ILE A 31 4.27 2.40 -15.37
CA ILE A 31 4.52 1.00 -14.91
C ILE A 31 5.61 0.32 -15.73
N ASP A 32 5.60 0.51 -17.06
CA ASP A 32 6.53 -0.12 -18.00
C ASP A 32 7.67 0.80 -18.42
N SER A 33 7.74 2.00 -17.82
CA SER A 33 8.76 2.98 -18.20
C SER A 33 10.09 2.70 -17.50
N ASN A 34 11.14 2.49 -18.28
CA ASN A 34 12.52 2.45 -17.78
C ASN A 34 13.01 3.83 -17.31
N GLU A 35 12.27 4.89 -17.61
CA GLU A 35 12.58 6.27 -17.24
C GLU A 35 11.92 6.69 -15.91
N ASP A 36 11.18 5.77 -15.23
CA ASP A 36 10.61 6.08 -13.91
C ASP A 36 11.70 6.09 -12.83
N LEU A 37 12.26 7.27 -12.66
CA LEU A 37 13.27 7.56 -11.63
C LEU A 37 12.69 8.07 -10.32
N ARG A 38 11.38 7.93 -10.09
CA ARG A 38 10.75 8.31 -8.82
C ARG A 38 11.22 7.40 -7.70
N ARG A 39 11.80 8.00 -6.67
CA ARG A 39 12.30 7.29 -5.46
C ARG A 39 11.79 7.99 -4.21
N GLY A 40 11.69 7.25 -3.12
CA GLY A 40 11.21 7.76 -1.83
C GLY A 40 11.71 6.93 -0.65
N ILE A 41 11.23 7.30 0.54
CA ILE A 41 11.49 6.59 1.80
C ILE A 41 10.15 6.20 2.41
N THR A 42 9.98 4.91 2.66
CA THR A 42 8.73 4.35 3.20
C THR A 42 9.02 3.43 4.38
N LEU A 43 8.23 3.55 5.43
CA LEU A 43 8.12 2.53 6.48
C LEU A 43 6.93 1.63 6.13
N LEU A 44 7.16 0.33 6.07
CA LEU A 44 6.18 -0.66 5.62
C LEU A 44 6.25 -1.96 6.44
N ALA A 45 5.18 -2.75 6.33
CA ALA A 45 5.15 -4.15 6.78
C ALA A 45 4.90 -5.08 5.58
N ARG A 46 5.50 -6.27 5.60
CA ARG A 46 5.27 -7.29 4.57
C ARG A 46 4.22 -8.29 5.05
N PRO A 47 3.23 -8.68 4.21
CA PRO A 47 2.26 -9.68 4.59
C PRO A 47 2.90 -11.06 4.75
N ASN A 48 2.31 -11.87 5.65
CA ASN A 48 2.71 -13.27 5.84
C ASN A 48 2.35 -14.12 4.60
N GLN A 49 2.86 -15.36 4.57
CA GLN A 49 2.71 -16.25 3.42
C GLN A 49 1.24 -16.64 3.17
N GLU A 50 0.43 -16.77 4.21
CA GLU A 50 -0.99 -17.08 4.08
C GLU A 50 -1.73 -16.00 3.28
N ILE A 51 -1.52 -14.72 3.63
CA ILE A 51 -2.11 -13.58 2.91
C ILE A 51 -1.56 -13.48 1.49
N LYS A 52 -0.25 -13.68 1.29
CA LYS A 52 0.36 -13.72 -0.03
C LYS A 52 -0.29 -14.77 -0.94
N ASN A 53 -0.52 -15.97 -0.42
CA ASN A 53 -1.17 -17.07 -1.15
C ASN A 53 -2.63 -16.73 -1.50
N SER A 54 -3.37 -16.19 -0.54
CA SER A 54 -4.76 -15.77 -0.72
C SER A 54 -4.88 -14.68 -1.80
N ILE A 55 -3.98 -13.68 -1.77
CA ILE A 55 -3.91 -12.63 -2.79
C ILE A 55 -3.52 -13.21 -4.16
N SER A 56 -2.57 -14.14 -4.21
CA SER A 56 -2.17 -14.80 -5.46
C SER A 56 -3.36 -15.52 -6.11
N SER A 57 -4.18 -16.22 -5.32
CA SER A 57 -5.38 -16.88 -5.81
C SER A 57 -6.38 -15.87 -6.39
N PHE A 58 -6.62 -14.76 -5.71
CA PHE A 58 -7.47 -13.68 -6.21
C PHE A 58 -6.91 -13.07 -7.49
N GLN A 59 -5.60 -12.81 -7.55
CA GLN A 59 -4.95 -12.31 -8.77
C GLN A 59 -5.09 -13.29 -9.95
N GLN A 60 -5.10 -14.60 -9.70
CA GLN A 60 -5.32 -15.60 -10.75
C GLN A 60 -6.73 -15.50 -11.36
N GLU A 61 -7.76 -15.26 -10.52
CA GLU A 61 -9.12 -15.02 -11.05
C GLU A 61 -9.19 -13.76 -11.89
N LEU A 62 -8.59 -12.66 -11.41
CA LEU A 62 -8.49 -11.42 -12.18
C LEU A 62 -7.75 -11.59 -13.52
N LYS A 63 -6.67 -12.39 -13.54
CA LYS A 63 -5.87 -12.64 -14.75
C LYS A 63 -6.64 -13.40 -15.83
N LYS A 64 -7.67 -14.18 -15.48
CA LYS A 64 -8.52 -14.88 -16.46
C LYS A 64 -9.27 -13.90 -17.37
N ILE A 65 -9.71 -12.77 -16.80
CA ILE A 65 -10.48 -11.75 -17.51
C ILE A 65 -9.64 -10.54 -17.95
N GLU A 66 -8.60 -10.18 -17.18
CA GLU A 66 -7.76 -9.01 -17.42
C GLU A 66 -6.26 -9.36 -17.38
N PRO A 67 -5.75 -10.22 -18.30
CA PRO A 67 -4.38 -10.73 -18.24
C PRO A 67 -3.30 -9.65 -18.42
N ASN A 68 -3.64 -8.51 -18.99
CA ASN A 68 -2.69 -7.46 -19.38
C ASN A 68 -2.50 -6.36 -18.32
N GLN A 69 -3.07 -6.52 -17.13
CA GLN A 69 -2.89 -5.58 -16.03
C GLN A 69 -1.57 -5.81 -15.28
N TYR A 70 -1.14 -4.83 -14.48
CA TYR A 70 -0.01 -5.01 -13.59
C TYR A 70 -0.48 -5.65 -12.28
N TYR A 71 -0.10 -6.87 -12.05
CA TYR A 71 -0.34 -7.61 -10.82
C TYR A 71 0.86 -7.49 -9.91
N GLN A 72 0.63 -6.97 -8.71
CA GLN A 72 1.71 -6.80 -7.75
C GLN A 72 2.35 -8.15 -7.45
N PRO A 73 3.66 -8.34 -7.69
CA PRO A 73 4.36 -9.57 -7.32
C PRO A 73 4.23 -9.87 -5.83
N SER A 74 4.25 -11.15 -5.48
CA SER A 74 4.09 -11.60 -4.08
C SER A 74 5.08 -10.94 -3.12
N ASP A 75 6.32 -10.78 -3.55
CA ASP A 75 7.38 -10.20 -2.72
C ASP A 75 7.35 -8.67 -2.67
N ASP A 76 6.63 -8.04 -3.60
CA ASP A 76 6.43 -6.59 -3.61
C ASP A 76 5.18 -6.18 -2.80
N LEU A 77 4.33 -7.15 -2.39
CA LEU A 77 3.16 -6.88 -1.55
C LEU A 77 3.60 -6.24 -0.22
N HIS A 78 2.95 -5.15 0.14
CA HIS A 78 3.28 -4.39 1.35
C HIS A 78 2.11 -3.60 1.88
N LEU A 79 2.10 -3.42 3.19
CA LEU A 79 1.28 -2.45 3.89
C LEU A 79 2.13 -1.20 4.14
N THR A 80 1.77 -0.07 3.57
CA THR A 80 2.42 1.20 3.90
C THR A 80 2.03 1.65 5.30
N VAL A 81 2.98 1.67 6.23
CA VAL A 81 2.81 2.32 7.53
C VAL A 81 2.87 3.82 7.34
N LEU A 82 3.94 4.35 6.75
CA LEU A 82 4.06 5.77 6.45
C LEU A 82 5.00 5.99 5.26
N SER A 83 4.56 6.78 4.27
CA SER A 83 5.45 7.36 3.26
C SER A 83 6.10 8.60 3.86
N ILE A 84 7.38 8.51 4.22
CA ILE A 84 8.13 9.60 4.86
C ILE A 84 8.57 10.60 3.81
N ILE A 85 9.19 10.10 2.73
CA ILE A 85 9.47 10.88 1.53
C ILE A 85 8.69 10.20 0.40
N SER A 86 7.66 10.87 -0.12
CA SER A 86 6.87 10.38 -1.26
C SER A 86 7.77 10.31 -2.49
N CYS A 87 7.60 9.24 -3.29
CA CYS A 87 8.41 9.04 -4.49
C CYS A 87 8.29 10.22 -5.45
N TYR A 88 9.43 10.83 -5.81
CA TYR A 88 9.55 11.86 -6.83
C TYR A 88 10.83 11.65 -7.67
N ALA A 89 10.85 12.17 -8.89
CA ALA A 89 11.99 12.07 -9.78
C ALA A 89 13.15 12.94 -9.26
N GLY A 90 14.35 12.36 -9.26
CA GLY A 90 15.56 13.05 -8.82
C GLY A 90 15.92 12.87 -7.35
N PHE A 91 15.07 12.21 -6.54
CA PHE A 91 15.47 11.85 -5.18
C PHE A 91 16.53 10.75 -5.19
N GLN A 92 17.62 10.98 -4.49
CA GLN A 92 18.71 10.03 -4.30
C GLN A 92 18.94 9.79 -2.81
N LEU A 93 19.29 8.57 -2.44
CA LEU A 93 19.54 8.21 -1.04
C LEU A 93 20.67 9.03 -0.41
N THR A 94 21.63 9.45 -1.20
CA THR A 94 22.77 10.32 -0.77
C THR A 94 22.36 11.73 -0.34
N GLN A 95 21.12 12.14 -0.59
CA GLN A 95 20.59 13.44 -0.15
C GLN A 95 20.16 13.46 1.32
N ILE A 96 20.12 12.30 1.96
CA ILE A 96 19.73 12.14 3.37
C ILE A 96 20.76 11.29 4.11
N ASN A 97 20.80 11.44 5.44
CA ASN A 97 21.46 10.47 6.31
C ASN A 97 20.41 9.45 6.79
N SER A 98 20.46 8.20 6.32
CA SER A 98 19.47 7.16 6.67
C SER A 98 19.44 6.85 8.17
N GLU A 99 20.56 6.95 8.89
CA GLU A 99 20.64 6.69 10.33
C GLU A 99 19.74 7.65 11.16
N ASP A 100 19.53 8.87 10.68
CA ASP A 100 18.64 9.83 11.34
C ASP A 100 17.18 9.37 11.24
N TYR A 101 16.79 8.81 10.09
CA TYR A 101 15.43 8.25 9.88
C TYR A 101 15.23 6.98 10.70
N GLU A 102 16.25 6.12 10.75
CA GLU A 102 16.26 4.90 11.55
C GLU A 102 16.07 5.21 13.03
N ARG A 103 16.80 6.21 13.55
CA ARG A 103 16.68 6.68 14.93
C ARG A 103 15.27 7.19 15.23
N VAL A 104 14.69 8.05 14.36
CA VAL A 104 13.32 8.57 14.56
C VAL A 104 12.31 7.43 14.55
N VAL A 105 12.43 6.45 13.66
CA VAL A 105 11.53 5.31 13.62
C VAL A 105 11.67 4.46 14.88
N SER A 106 12.91 4.16 15.31
CA SER A 106 13.17 3.32 16.50
C SER A 106 12.58 3.92 17.79
N GLU A 107 12.59 5.26 17.91
CA GLU A 107 11.98 5.97 19.05
C GLU A 107 10.44 5.97 19.05
N CYS A 108 9.82 5.61 17.93
CA CYS A 108 8.36 5.57 17.77
C CYS A 108 7.76 4.16 17.89
N LEU A 109 8.59 3.13 17.98
CA LEU A 109 8.11 1.73 17.95
C LEU A 109 7.11 1.44 19.08
N SER A 110 6.21 0.54 18.80
CA SER A 110 5.14 0.11 19.69
C SER A 110 5.05 -1.42 19.73
N LYS A 111 4.11 -1.93 20.50
CA LYS A 111 3.83 -3.37 20.54
C LYS A 111 3.37 -3.88 19.16
N PRO A 112 3.52 -5.19 18.91
CA PRO A 112 2.97 -5.84 17.73
C PRO A 112 1.48 -5.52 17.52
N MET A 113 1.07 -5.49 16.27
CA MET A 113 -0.31 -5.13 15.88
C MET A 113 -0.92 -6.26 15.06
N GLU A 114 -2.21 -6.53 15.27
CA GLU A 114 -2.97 -7.46 14.44
C GLU A 114 -3.75 -6.69 13.37
N ILE A 115 -3.73 -7.19 12.14
CA ILE A 115 -4.52 -6.64 11.03
C ILE A 115 -5.28 -7.78 10.36
N LYS A 116 -6.60 -7.66 10.32
CA LYS A 116 -7.48 -8.53 9.52
C LYS A 116 -7.54 -7.99 8.10
N PHE A 117 -7.35 -8.85 7.10
CA PHE A 117 -7.55 -8.51 5.70
C PHE A 117 -8.84 -9.15 5.18
N GLU A 118 -9.81 -8.31 4.81
CA GLU A 118 -11.14 -8.75 4.41
C GLU A 118 -11.73 -7.82 3.36
N GLY A 119 -12.19 -8.41 2.26
CA GLY A 119 -12.79 -7.68 1.16
C GLY A 119 -11.79 -6.86 0.36
N ILE A 120 -12.27 -6.38 -0.75
CA ILE A 120 -11.52 -5.51 -1.65
C ILE A 120 -12.19 -4.15 -1.76
N THR A 121 -11.39 -3.15 -2.10
CA THR A 121 -11.83 -1.85 -2.59
C THR A 121 -11.04 -1.47 -3.82
N ALA A 122 -11.34 -0.35 -4.42
CA ALA A 122 -10.61 0.15 -5.56
C ALA A 122 -10.28 1.63 -5.41
N SER A 123 -9.18 2.00 -6.03
CA SER A 123 -8.84 3.39 -6.34
C SER A 123 -9.05 3.64 -7.84
N PRO A 124 -8.99 4.88 -8.32
CA PRO A 124 -9.02 5.14 -9.76
C PRO A 124 -7.94 4.41 -10.57
N SER A 125 -6.81 4.02 -9.93
CA SER A 125 -5.63 3.44 -10.58
C SER A 125 -5.33 1.99 -10.21
N GLY A 126 -6.19 1.31 -9.41
CA GLY A 126 -5.92 -0.08 -9.04
C GLY A 126 -6.86 -0.68 -8.01
N ILE A 127 -6.67 -1.97 -7.76
CA ILE A 127 -7.44 -2.78 -6.81
C ILE A 127 -6.62 -3.01 -5.54
N LEU A 128 -7.30 -2.89 -4.41
CA LEU A 128 -6.71 -2.92 -3.07
C LEU A 128 -7.44 -3.96 -2.20
N VAL A 129 -6.70 -4.75 -1.45
CA VAL A 129 -7.25 -5.56 -0.36
C VAL A 129 -7.36 -4.69 0.88
N GLN A 130 -8.52 -4.70 1.53
CA GLN A 130 -8.80 -3.90 2.71
C GLN A 130 -8.19 -4.51 3.96
N GLY A 131 -7.50 -3.72 4.77
CA GLY A 131 -6.98 -4.12 6.06
C GLY A 131 -7.68 -3.38 7.19
N PHE A 132 -8.00 -4.11 8.24
CA PHE A 132 -8.68 -3.63 9.45
C PHE A 132 -7.79 -3.89 10.66
N PRO A 133 -7.01 -2.89 11.12
CA PRO A 133 -6.20 -3.01 12.32
C PRO A 133 -7.06 -3.28 13.56
N GLU A 134 -6.66 -4.24 14.38
CA GLU A 134 -7.23 -4.46 15.70
C GLU A 134 -6.65 -3.44 16.69
N GLY A 135 -7.53 -2.70 17.36
CA GLY A 135 -7.11 -1.61 18.24
C GLY A 135 -6.62 -0.36 17.49
N ASP A 136 -5.84 0.46 18.15
CA ASP A 136 -5.39 1.77 17.67
C ASP A 136 -3.87 1.87 17.43
N GLY A 137 -3.14 0.75 17.56
CA GLY A 137 -1.68 0.70 17.49
C GLY A 137 -1.12 1.33 16.21
N LEU A 138 -1.63 0.93 15.05
CA LEU A 138 -1.21 1.51 13.76
C LEU A 138 -1.48 3.02 13.68
N LYS A 139 -2.62 3.47 14.20
CA LYS A 139 -2.98 4.89 14.21
C LYS A 139 -2.05 5.69 15.14
N LYS A 140 -1.75 5.16 16.34
CA LYS A 140 -0.81 5.77 17.30
C LYS A 140 0.59 5.85 16.70
N LEU A 141 1.10 4.76 16.16
CA LEU A 141 2.42 4.72 15.51
C LEU A 141 2.52 5.77 14.39
N ARG A 142 1.55 5.81 13.48
CA ARG A 142 1.51 6.81 12.39
C ARG A 142 1.49 8.24 12.90
N ASN A 143 0.74 8.51 13.97
CA ASN A 143 0.64 9.86 14.54
C ASN A 143 1.95 10.27 15.21
N GLU A 144 2.60 9.37 15.95
CA GLU A 144 3.89 9.67 16.59
C GLU A 144 4.99 9.90 15.54
N LEU A 145 5.07 9.05 14.51
CA LEU A 145 5.99 9.24 13.38
C LEU A 145 5.75 10.61 12.69
N ARG A 146 4.50 10.95 12.40
CA ARG A 146 4.16 12.26 11.81
C ARG A 146 4.62 13.42 12.69
N LYS A 147 4.37 13.33 13.98
CA LYS A 147 4.77 14.35 14.96
C LYS A 147 6.29 14.50 14.96
N ARG A 148 7.03 13.41 15.09
CA ARG A 148 8.50 13.43 15.15
C ARG A 148 9.12 13.97 13.87
N PHE A 149 8.73 13.47 12.71
CA PHE A 149 9.27 13.95 11.44
C PHE A 149 8.90 15.41 11.15
N LYS A 150 7.67 15.84 11.42
CA LYS A 150 7.23 17.23 11.20
C LYS A 150 7.89 18.22 12.17
N SER A 151 8.35 17.77 13.33
CA SER A 151 9.11 18.61 14.26
C SER A 151 10.63 18.55 14.06
N SER A 152 11.11 17.67 13.17
CA SER A 152 12.53 17.57 12.83
C SER A 152 12.90 18.51 11.70
N GLN A 153 14.23 18.66 11.45
CA GLN A 153 14.77 19.34 10.27
C GLN A 153 15.01 18.40 9.09
N PHE A 154 14.61 17.11 9.23
CA PHE A 154 14.85 16.11 8.19
C PHE A 154 13.89 16.30 7.02
N GLN A 155 14.39 16.01 5.81
CA GLN A 155 13.57 16.05 4.61
C GLN A 155 12.40 15.07 4.75
N HIS A 156 11.19 15.54 4.54
CA HIS A 156 10.00 14.72 4.47
C HIS A 156 8.93 15.36 3.59
N SER A 157 8.02 14.54 3.08
CA SER A 157 6.83 15.00 2.36
C SER A 157 5.55 14.35 2.91
N ILE A 158 5.57 14.07 4.23
CA ILE A 158 4.47 13.41 4.93
C ILE A 158 3.16 14.20 4.73
N ASP A 159 2.11 13.51 4.31
CA ASP A 159 0.77 14.02 4.07
C ASP A 159 0.67 15.12 2.98
N SER A 160 1.73 15.34 2.18
CA SER A 160 1.73 16.38 1.12
C SER A 160 0.78 16.06 -0.04
N ARG A 161 0.59 14.79 -0.37
CA ARG A 161 -0.35 14.36 -1.43
C ARG A 161 -1.70 13.99 -0.85
N TYR A 162 -1.71 13.15 0.18
CA TYR A 162 -2.88 12.74 0.95
C TYR A 162 -2.44 12.13 2.28
N LYS A 163 -3.32 12.16 3.25
CA LYS A 163 -3.06 11.54 4.55
C LYS A 163 -3.36 10.06 4.49
N ILE A 164 -2.34 9.21 4.70
CA ILE A 164 -2.53 7.76 4.81
C ILE A 164 -3.29 7.45 6.11
N ASN A 165 -4.52 7.00 5.97
CA ASN A 165 -5.40 6.60 7.06
C ASN A 165 -6.10 5.25 6.85
N THR A 166 -5.79 4.57 5.74
CA THR A 166 -6.21 3.20 5.42
C THR A 166 -5.09 2.20 5.70
N ALA A 167 -5.42 0.91 5.81
CA ALA A 167 -4.45 -0.18 5.98
C ALA A 167 -4.66 -1.20 4.85
N HIS A 168 -4.25 -0.89 3.63
CA HIS A 168 -4.51 -1.70 2.45
C HIS A 168 -3.25 -2.29 1.84
N LEU A 169 -3.42 -3.36 1.08
CA LEU A 169 -2.42 -3.92 0.18
C LEU A 169 -2.86 -3.63 -1.26
N THR A 170 -2.01 -2.99 -2.06
CA THR A 170 -2.25 -2.87 -3.50
C THR A 170 -1.97 -4.21 -4.17
N VAL A 171 -2.92 -4.74 -4.93
CA VAL A 171 -2.79 -6.06 -5.56
C VAL A 171 -2.80 -6.01 -7.09
N MET A 172 -3.38 -4.97 -7.68
CA MET A 172 -3.39 -4.75 -9.13
C MET A 172 -3.38 -3.25 -9.43
N ARG A 173 -2.68 -2.85 -10.50
CA ARG A 173 -2.74 -1.50 -11.07
C ARG A 173 -3.18 -1.56 -12.52
N PHE A 174 -3.92 -0.53 -12.95
CA PHE A 174 -4.36 -0.44 -14.33
C PHE A 174 -3.20 -0.03 -15.24
N ARG A 175 -2.74 -1.00 -16.00
CA ARG A 175 -1.68 -0.86 -17.01
C ARG A 175 -2.27 -0.64 -18.41
N LYS A 176 -3.46 -1.19 -18.63
CA LYS A 176 -4.24 -1.11 -19.85
C LYS A 176 -5.69 -0.80 -19.53
N ARG A 177 -6.43 -0.33 -20.52
CA ARG A 177 -7.88 -0.20 -20.40
C ARG A 177 -8.50 -1.56 -20.13
N ILE A 178 -9.48 -1.61 -19.23
CA ILE A 178 -10.27 -2.80 -18.93
C ILE A 178 -11.07 -3.17 -20.20
N ALA A 179 -11.03 -4.44 -20.58
CA ALA A 179 -11.68 -4.94 -21.80
C ALA A 179 -13.20 -4.99 -21.62
N ASP A 180 -13.67 -5.58 -20.52
CA ASP A 180 -15.09 -5.66 -20.15
C ASP A 180 -15.28 -5.20 -18.70
N PHE A 181 -15.73 -3.95 -18.54
CA PHE A 181 -15.99 -3.41 -17.21
C PHE A 181 -17.15 -4.11 -16.49
N GLY A 182 -18.14 -4.67 -17.21
CA GLY A 182 -19.26 -5.39 -16.61
C GLY A 182 -18.81 -6.70 -15.98
N GLU A 183 -18.02 -7.49 -16.69
CA GLU A 183 -17.43 -8.72 -16.16
C GLU A 183 -16.45 -8.44 -15.03
N PHE A 184 -15.60 -7.42 -15.19
CA PHE A 184 -14.64 -7.01 -14.18
C PHE A 184 -15.31 -6.60 -12.86
N VAL A 185 -16.33 -5.73 -12.90
CA VAL A 185 -17.06 -5.32 -11.69
C VAL A 185 -17.77 -6.50 -11.03
N ARG A 186 -18.37 -7.42 -11.83
CA ARG A 186 -19.04 -8.60 -11.31
C ARG A 186 -18.08 -9.49 -10.53
N LEU A 187 -16.89 -9.77 -11.08
CA LEU A 187 -15.86 -10.51 -10.36
C LEU A 187 -15.42 -9.79 -9.08
N LEU A 188 -15.21 -8.48 -9.14
CA LEU A 188 -14.85 -7.72 -7.94
C LEU A 188 -15.94 -7.75 -6.86
N ASP A 189 -17.22 -7.74 -7.24
CA ASP A 189 -18.34 -7.81 -6.30
C ASP A 189 -18.34 -9.13 -5.52
N GLU A 190 -17.88 -10.25 -6.10
CA GLU A 190 -17.72 -11.56 -5.42
C GLU A 190 -16.68 -11.52 -4.29
N PHE A 191 -15.64 -10.69 -4.44
CA PHE A 191 -14.56 -10.56 -3.46
C PHE A 191 -14.77 -9.42 -2.44
N ARG A 192 -15.92 -8.73 -2.47
CA ARG A 192 -16.20 -7.60 -1.57
C ARG A 192 -16.13 -7.95 -0.08
N ASN A 193 -16.41 -9.19 0.28
CA ASN A 193 -16.40 -9.68 1.65
C ASN A 193 -15.50 -10.92 1.82
N PHE A 194 -14.62 -11.17 0.86
CA PHE A 194 -13.72 -12.32 0.90
C PHE A 194 -12.67 -12.16 2.01
N SER A 195 -12.43 -13.21 2.80
CA SER A 195 -11.41 -13.20 3.84
C SER A 195 -10.05 -13.57 3.26
N PHE A 196 -9.09 -12.64 3.31
CA PHE A 196 -7.71 -12.87 2.89
C PHE A 196 -6.82 -13.37 4.05
N GLY A 197 -7.30 -13.33 5.28
CA GLY A 197 -6.58 -13.80 6.45
C GLY A 197 -6.23 -12.70 7.46
N ARG A 198 -5.36 -13.05 8.40
CA ARG A 198 -4.87 -12.16 9.47
C ARG A 198 -3.35 -12.11 9.48
N MET A 199 -2.80 -10.99 9.85
CA MET A 199 -1.38 -10.76 9.96
C MET A 199 -1.05 -10.12 11.30
N LYS A 200 -0.12 -10.72 12.02
CA LYS A 200 0.59 -10.05 13.10
C LYS A 200 1.71 -9.21 12.47
N VAL A 201 1.66 -7.91 12.69
CA VAL A 201 2.75 -6.99 12.34
C VAL A 201 3.68 -6.91 13.54
N ASP A 202 4.71 -7.71 13.54
CA ASP A 202 5.77 -7.74 14.54
C ASP A 202 7.11 -7.23 14.00
N GLN A 203 7.18 -6.93 12.70
CA GLN A 203 8.35 -6.39 12.04
C GLN A 203 7.97 -5.27 11.07
N LEU A 204 8.80 -4.23 11.00
CA LEU A 204 8.68 -3.13 10.06
C LEU A 204 10.00 -2.93 9.31
N ASP A 205 9.91 -2.66 8.01
CA ASP A 205 11.06 -2.32 7.18
C ASP A 205 11.02 -0.83 6.81
N LEU A 206 12.13 -0.12 7.04
CA LEU A 206 12.41 1.18 6.46
C LEU A 206 13.13 0.96 5.14
N VAL A 207 12.57 1.48 4.05
CA VAL A 207 13.09 1.22 2.72
C VAL A 207 13.27 2.49 1.90
N PHE A 208 14.32 2.52 1.08
CA PHE A 208 14.41 3.36 -0.10
C PHE A 208 13.78 2.60 -1.25
N ASN A 209 12.80 3.20 -1.94
CA ASN A 209 11.92 2.48 -2.85
C ASN A 209 11.50 3.30 -4.09
N ASP A 210 11.09 2.58 -5.12
CA ASP A 210 10.32 3.15 -6.22
C ASP A 210 8.81 3.25 -5.87
N TRP A 211 8.03 3.77 -6.79
CA TRP A 211 6.57 3.90 -6.62
C TRP A 211 5.84 2.57 -6.45
N TYR A 212 6.40 1.47 -6.98
CA TYR A 212 5.77 0.15 -7.02
C TYR A 212 6.30 -0.80 -5.95
N GLN A 213 7.35 -0.43 -5.22
CA GLN A 213 8.04 -1.29 -4.24
C GLN A 213 8.66 -2.54 -4.87
N ARG A 214 9.16 -2.41 -6.10
CA ARG A 214 9.79 -3.51 -6.82
C ARG A 214 11.01 -4.02 -6.07
N THR A 215 11.07 -5.34 -5.85
CA THR A 215 12.14 -5.98 -5.08
C THR A 215 13.53 -5.73 -5.64
N ASP A 216 13.66 -5.62 -6.97
CA ASP A 216 14.92 -5.31 -7.66
C ASP A 216 15.38 -3.84 -7.49
N VAL A 217 14.50 -2.95 -7.08
CA VAL A 217 14.79 -1.52 -6.85
C VAL A 217 14.84 -1.17 -5.36
N VAL A 218 14.04 -1.86 -4.55
CA VAL A 218 13.94 -1.58 -3.11
C VAL A 218 15.27 -1.89 -2.41
N LYS A 219 15.78 -0.88 -1.68
CA LYS A 219 16.90 -1.04 -0.78
C LYS A 219 16.41 -0.94 0.66
N LYS A 220 16.53 -2.03 1.42
CA LYS A 220 16.24 -2.03 2.85
C LYS A 220 17.31 -1.23 3.59
N LEU A 221 16.90 -0.25 4.36
CA LEU A 221 17.76 0.60 5.19
C LEU A 221 17.85 0.02 6.59
N ALA A 222 16.72 -0.32 7.19
CA ALA A 222 16.64 -0.95 8.50
C ALA A 222 15.42 -1.85 8.62
N THR A 223 15.49 -2.79 9.57
CA THR A 223 14.38 -3.61 10.04
C THR A 223 14.19 -3.40 11.53
N PHE A 224 12.96 -3.27 11.97
CA PHE A 224 12.58 -3.01 13.35
C PHE A 224 11.64 -4.11 13.84
N GLU A 225 12.01 -4.77 14.94
CA GLU A 225 11.15 -5.70 15.64
C GLU A 225 10.24 -4.91 16.60
N LEU A 226 8.96 -5.24 16.62
CA LEU A 226 7.99 -4.69 17.57
C LEU A 226 7.91 -5.61 18.79
N GLY A 227 8.22 -5.11 19.96
CA GLY A 227 8.33 -5.85 21.21
C GLY A 227 7.22 -5.56 22.24
#